data_9a4e8f7c0b1ca749fdd82e6a17d2dc5d
#
_entry.id   9a4e8f7c0b1ca749fdd82e6a17d2dc5d
#
_cell.length_a   1.000
_cell.length_b   1.000
_cell.length_c   1.000
_cell.angle_alpha   90.00
_cell.angle_beta   90.00
_cell.angle_gamma   90.00
#
_symmetry.space_group_name_H-M   'P 1'
#
loop_
_entity.id
_entity.type
_entity.pdbx_description
1 polymer ?
#
loop_
_entity_poly.entity_id
_entity_poly.type
_entity_poly.pdbx_seq_one_letter_code
_entity_poly.pdbx_strand_id
1 'polypeptide(L)'
;DFEEIISVNEIGEKIAVSLLEYFSDDTNRLEIQRLKDLGLSFKNNYQNKNTPLSNLKFVVTGTFEKISREDLKQKILLNGGTVSASVNKNVILIVGENAGPSKILKADNLGIEKLTYSGFITKFKL
;
A
#
# COMPACT_ATOMS: atom_id res chain seq x y z
N ASP A 1 -21.18 -4.11 -2.38
CA ASP A 1 -21.59 -2.79 -2.83
C ASP A 1 -20.58 -2.23 -3.83
N PHE A 2 -21.06 -1.58 -4.90
CA PHE A 2 -20.21 -1.04 -5.96
C PHE A 2 -19.21 -0.01 -5.45
N GLU A 3 -19.64 0.90 -4.58
CA GLU A 3 -18.79 1.94 -4.00
C GLU A 3 -17.68 1.37 -3.11
N GLU A 4 -17.96 0.33 -2.36
CA GLU A 4 -16.95 -0.36 -1.56
C GLU A 4 -15.89 -1.03 -2.44
N ILE A 5 -16.30 -1.64 -3.56
CA ILE A 5 -15.38 -2.31 -4.49
C ILE A 5 -14.46 -1.30 -5.16
N ILE A 6 -14.96 -0.18 -5.66
CA ILE A 6 -14.14 0.85 -6.29
C ILE A 6 -13.24 1.61 -5.31
N SER A 7 -13.53 1.54 -4.01
CA SER A 7 -12.66 2.11 -2.99
C SER A 7 -11.34 1.37 -2.82
N VAL A 8 -11.27 0.13 -3.28
CA VAL A 8 -10.05 -0.68 -3.25
C VAL A 8 -9.06 -0.17 -4.29
N ASN A 9 -7.82 0.02 -3.86
CA ASN A 9 -6.76 0.50 -4.75
C ASN A 9 -6.61 -0.40 -5.98
N GLU A 10 -6.40 0.21 -7.15
CA GLU A 10 -6.25 -0.46 -8.45
C GLU A 10 -7.53 -1.10 -9.02
N ILE A 11 -8.66 -0.99 -8.36
CA ILE A 11 -9.95 -1.46 -8.91
C ILE A 11 -10.69 -0.30 -9.57
N GLY A 12 -10.81 -0.36 -10.89
CA GLY A 12 -11.61 0.58 -11.67
C GLY A 12 -13.06 0.11 -11.86
N GLU A 13 -13.88 0.98 -12.44
CA GLU A 13 -15.30 0.70 -12.68
C GLU A 13 -15.57 -0.60 -13.44
N LYS A 14 -14.79 -0.89 -14.49
CA LYS A 14 -14.95 -2.12 -15.30
C LYS A 14 -14.71 -3.39 -14.46
N ILE A 15 -13.70 -3.36 -13.62
CA ILE A 15 -13.40 -4.49 -12.71
C ILE A 15 -14.51 -4.61 -11.66
N ALA A 16 -14.98 -3.50 -11.11
CA ALA A 16 -16.07 -3.50 -10.13
C ALA A 16 -17.36 -4.09 -10.72
N VAL A 17 -17.74 -3.73 -11.94
CA VAL A 17 -18.90 -4.30 -12.63
C VAL A 17 -18.72 -5.81 -12.83
N SER A 18 -17.55 -6.25 -13.31
CA SER A 18 -17.26 -7.68 -13.50
C SER A 18 -17.34 -8.48 -12.19
N LEU A 19 -16.86 -7.91 -11.08
CA LEU A 19 -16.97 -8.54 -9.76
C LEU A 19 -18.42 -8.65 -9.28
N LEU A 20 -19.22 -7.60 -9.49
CA LEU A 20 -20.63 -7.63 -9.13
C LEU A 20 -21.40 -8.65 -9.95
N GLU A 21 -21.15 -8.77 -11.24
CA GLU A 21 -21.73 -9.80 -12.11
C GLU A 21 -21.34 -11.21 -11.63
N TYR A 22 -20.06 -11.42 -11.31
CA TYR A 22 -19.57 -12.69 -10.79
C TYR A 22 -20.28 -13.09 -9.49
N PHE A 23 -20.39 -12.17 -8.52
CA PHE A 23 -21.02 -12.42 -7.23
C PHE A 23 -22.55 -12.41 -7.28
N SER A 24 -23.17 -11.95 -8.35
CA SER A 24 -24.62 -12.06 -8.55
C SER A 24 -25.05 -13.45 -9.06
N ASP A 25 -24.13 -14.23 -9.57
CA ASP A 25 -24.38 -15.62 -9.99
C ASP A 25 -24.38 -16.54 -8.77
N ASP A 26 -25.50 -17.23 -8.55
CA ASP A 26 -25.69 -18.12 -7.41
C ASP A 26 -24.70 -19.30 -7.43
N THR A 27 -24.30 -19.78 -8.62
CA THR A 27 -23.31 -20.85 -8.77
C THR A 27 -21.95 -20.42 -8.22
N ASN A 28 -21.51 -19.22 -8.54
CA ASN A 28 -20.25 -18.66 -8.04
C ASN A 28 -20.29 -18.44 -6.53
N ARG A 29 -21.40 -17.98 -6.01
CA ARG A 29 -21.60 -17.84 -4.55
C ARG A 29 -21.51 -19.17 -3.82
N LEU A 30 -22.09 -20.23 -4.37
CA LEU A 30 -22.01 -21.58 -3.80
C LEU A 30 -20.58 -22.12 -3.81
N GLU A 31 -19.79 -21.86 -4.85
CA GLU A 31 -18.38 -22.24 -4.89
C GLU A 31 -17.56 -21.54 -3.81
N ILE A 32 -17.77 -20.24 -3.61
CA ILE A 32 -17.12 -19.47 -2.53
C ILE A 32 -17.52 -20.03 -1.16
N GLN A 33 -18.78 -20.34 -0.96
CA GLN A 33 -19.25 -20.94 0.28
C GLN A 33 -18.59 -22.30 0.55
N ARG A 34 -18.43 -23.14 -0.46
CA ARG A 34 -17.69 -24.40 -0.37
C ARG A 34 -16.24 -24.21 0.05
N LEU A 35 -15.56 -23.22 -0.53
CA LEU A 35 -14.19 -22.88 -0.16
C LEU A 35 -14.07 -22.45 1.30
N LYS A 36 -15.02 -21.65 1.80
CA LYS A 36 -15.09 -21.26 3.22
C LYS A 36 -15.33 -22.47 4.12
N ASP A 37 -16.23 -23.37 3.74
CA ASP A 37 -16.53 -24.59 4.49
C ASP A 37 -15.34 -25.55 4.55
N LEU A 38 -14.45 -25.52 3.55
CA LEU A 38 -13.19 -26.27 3.52
C LEU A 38 -12.06 -25.62 4.35
N GLY A 39 -12.34 -24.53 5.04
CA GLY A 39 -11.41 -23.87 5.95
C GLY A 39 -10.59 -22.74 5.34
N LEU A 40 -10.88 -22.31 4.11
CA LEU A 40 -10.27 -21.11 3.54
C LEU A 40 -10.80 -19.85 4.22
N SER A 41 -9.90 -19.01 4.66
CA SER A 41 -10.23 -17.71 5.25
C SER A 41 -10.05 -16.60 4.23
N PHE A 42 -11.12 -15.83 3.98
CA PHE A 42 -11.10 -14.62 3.17
C PHE A 42 -10.89 -13.36 4.01
N LYS A 43 -10.54 -13.53 5.28
CA LYS A 43 -10.22 -12.39 6.15
C LYS A 43 -8.84 -11.85 5.78
N ASN A 44 -8.77 -10.54 5.62
CA ASN A 44 -7.50 -9.87 5.44
C ASN A 44 -6.73 -9.91 6.78
N ASN A 45 -5.67 -10.71 6.84
CA ASN A 45 -4.80 -10.83 8.01
C ASN A 45 -3.94 -9.57 8.25
N TYR A 46 -4.00 -8.60 7.34
CA TYR A 46 -3.32 -7.32 7.47
C TYR A 46 -4.08 -6.29 8.32
N GLN A 47 -5.18 -6.67 8.99
CA GLN A 47 -5.89 -5.78 9.88
C GLN A 47 -5.10 -5.50 11.16
N ASN A 48 -4.51 -4.33 11.18
CA ASN A 48 -4.36 -3.42 12.32
C ASN A 48 -4.18 -4.03 13.71
N LYS A 49 -3.01 -4.53 13.96
CA LYS A 49 -2.45 -4.43 15.32
C LYS A 49 -1.51 -3.23 15.28
N ASN A 50 -1.58 -2.37 16.29
CA ASN A 50 -0.74 -1.18 16.47
C ASN A 50 0.65 -1.30 15.83
N THR A 51 0.71 -1.06 14.53
CA THR A 51 1.93 -1.16 13.74
C THR A 51 2.61 0.20 13.70
N PRO A 52 3.95 0.27 13.67
CA PRO A 52 4.69 1.53 13.73
C PRO A 52 4.31 2.53 12.64
N LEU A 53 3.87 2.03 11.48
CA LEU A 53 3.57 2.84 10.29
C LEU A 53 2.07 3.03 10.04
N SER A 54 1.23 2.70 11.00
CA SER A 54 -0.23 2.81 10.89
C SER A 54 -0.64 4.23 10.51
N ASN A 55 -1.51 4.37 9.51
CA ASN A 55 -2.00 5.65 8.97
C ASN A 55 -0.93 6.55 8.30
N LEU A 56 0.27 6.04 8.06
CA LEU A 56 1.32 6.77 7.36
C LEU A 56 1.36 6.36 5.88
N LYS A 57 1.65 7.34 5.02
CA LYS A 57 1.87 7.14 3.59
C LYS A 57 3.31 7.51 3.24
N PHE A 58 3.92 6.70 2.41
CA PHE A 58 5.30 6.88 1.99
C PHE A 58 5.43 6.93 0.48
N VAL A 59 6.39 7.71 0.00
CA VAL A 59 6.87 7.67 -1.38
C VAL A 59 8.32 7.27 -1.35
N VAL A 60 8.68 6.28 -2.14
CA VAL A 60 10.05 5.77 -2.26
C VAL A 60 10.66 6.25 -3.58
N THR A 61 11.81 6.89 -3.52
CA THR A 61 12.54 7.36 -4.69
C THR A 61 14.03 7.02 -4.60
N GLY A 62 14.66 6.79 -5.75
CA GLY A 62 16.06 6.41 -5.82
C GLY A 62 16.31 4.91 -5.66
N THR A 63 17.56 4.57 -5.45
CA THR A 63 18.05 3.20 -5.22
C THR A 63 18.65 3.07 -3.83
N PHE A 64 18.63 1.85 -3.29
CA PHE A 64 19.14 1.57 -1.95
C PHE A 64 20.13 0.41 -2.02
N GLU A 65 21.29 0.56 -1.40
CA GLU A 65 22.34 -0.49 -1.40
C GLU A 65 21.93 -1.73 -0.61
N LYS A 66 21.22 -1.53 0.49
CA LYS A 66 20.91 -2.58 1.47
C LYS A 66 19.58 -3.29 1.23
N ILE A 67 18.72 -2.75 0.38
CA ILE A 67 17.37 -3.25 0.16
C ILE A 67 16.88 -2.83 -1.23
N SER A 68 16.12 -3.68 -1.90
CA SER A 68 15.44 -3.28 -3.13
C SER A 68 14.24 -2.36 -2.84
N ARG A 69 13.80 -1.59 -3.84
CA ARG A 69 12.60 -0.75 -3.67
C ARG A 69 11.36 -1.58 -3.39
N GLU A 70 11.27 -2.73 -4.00
CA GLU A 70 10.17 -3.67 -3.81
C GLU A 70 10.15 -4.22 -2.39
N ASP A 71 11.28 -4.63 -1.87
CA ASP A 71 11.42 -5.12 -0.49
C ASP A 71 11.12 -4.01 0.53
N LEU A 72 11.57 -2.79 0.26
CA LEU A 72 11.25 -1.63 1.10
C LEU A 72 9.74 -1.33 1.11
N LYS A 73 9.08 -1.40 -0.04
CA LYS A 73 7.63 -1.26 -0.13
C LYS A 73 6.90 -2.34 0.66
N GLN A 74 7.34 -3.60 0.54
CA GLN A 74 6.80 -4.71 1.31
C GLN A 74 6.98 -4.49 2.82
N LYS A 75 8.15 -4.02 3.24
CA LYS A 75 8.42 -3.70 4.64
C LYS A 75 7.48 -2.61 5.18
N ILE A 76 7.22 -1.57 4.40
CA ILE A 76 6.25 -0.53 4.74
C ILE A 76 4.85 -1.11 4.91
N LEU A 77 4.39 -1.91 3.96
CA LEU A 77 3.08 -2.54 4.00
C LEU A 77 2.91 -3.50 5.18
N LEU A 78 3.92 -4.33 5.45
CA LEU A 78 3.92 -5.27 6.59
C LEU A 78 3.86 -4.57 7.95
N ASN A 79 4.36 -3.34 8.03
CA ASN A 79 4.32 -2.52 9.24
C ASN A 79 3.11 -1.56 9.30
N GLY A 80 2.13 -1.75 8.42
CA GLY A 80 0.85 -1.02 8.43
C GLY A 80 0.85 0.31 7.67
N GLY A 81 1.97 0.67 7.04
CA GLY A 81 2.05 1.84 6.17
C GLY A 81 1.47 1.59 4.78
N THR A 82 1.32 2.63 4.02
CA THR A 82 0.94 2.58 2.60
C THR A 82 1.98 3.26 1.73
N VAL A 83 2.11 2.81 0.49
CA VAL A 83 3.04 3.37 -0.49
C VAL A 83 2.25 4.10 -1.56
N SER A 84 2.63 5.35 -1.84
CA SER A 84 2.05 6.17 -2.89
C SER A 84 3.04 6.36 -4.04
N ALA A 85 2.54 6.49 -5.26
CA ALA A 85 3.34 6.78 -6.44
C ALA A 85 3.65 8.28 -6.59
N SER A 86 2.86 9.14 -5.97
CA SER A 86 2.97 10.60 -6.12
C SER A 86 3.21 11.31 -4.80
N VAL A 87 4.04 12.36 -4.86
CA VAL A 87 4.33 13.23 -3.72
C VAL A 87 3.18 14.21 -3.49
N ASN A 88 2.63 14.23 -2.28
CA ASN A 88 1.62 15.17 -1.83
C ASN A 88 1.86 15.59 -0.37
N LYS A 89 1.01 16.43 0.18
CA LYS A 89 1.17 16.98 1.55
C LYS A 89 1.11 15.93 2.68
N ASN A 90 0.59 14.76 2.41
CA ASN A 90 0.32 13.74 3.44
C ASN A 90 1.25 12.53 3.35
N VAL A 91 2.39 12.66 2.68
CA VAL A 91 3.35 11.58 2.53
C VAL A 91 4.70 11.93 3.17
N ILE A 92 5.47 10.90 3.49
CA ILE A 92 6.87 11.00 3.88
C ILE A 92 7.70 10.45 2.72
N LEU A 93 8.70 11.20 2.27
CA LEU A 93 9.57 10.80 1.17
C LEU A 93 10.78 10.03 1.71
N ILE A 94 10.94 8.80 1.25
CA ILE A 94 12.16 8.00 1.52
C ILE A 94 13.08 8.14 0.30
N VAL A 95 14.23 8.76 0.52
CA VAL A 95 15.20 9.13 -0.52
C VAL A 95 16.37 8.16 -0.49
N GLY A 96 16.59 7.47 -1.61
CA GLY A 96 17.78 6.66 -1.84
C GLY A 96 18.82 7.37 -2.71
N GLU A 97 19.81 6.62 -3.13
CA GLU A 97 20.82 7.12 -4.06
C GLU A 97 20.21 7.33 -5.46
N ASN A 98 20.80 8.26 -6.21
CA ASN A 98 20.33 8.62 -7.56
C ASN A 98 18.83 8.93 -7.65
N ALA A 99 18.26 9.47 -6.59
CA ALA A 99 16.87 9.91 -6.58
C ALA A 99 16.65 11.05 -7.58
N GLY A 100 15.57 10.96 -8.35
CA GLY A 100 15.21 11.99 -9.31
C GLY A 100 14.94 13.35 -8.62
N PRO A 101 15.47 14.47 -9.17
CA PRO A 101 15.33 15.78 -8.53
C PRO A 101 13.87 16.26 -8.45
N SER A 102 13.01 15.83 -9.34
CA SER A 102 11.61 16.27 -9.42
C SER A 102 10.80 15.94 -8.15
N LYS A 103 10.97 14.74 -7.60
CA LYS A 103 10.27 14.33 -6.38
C LYS A 103 10.82 15.05 -5.14
N ILE A 104 12.13 15.26 -5.10
CA ILE A 104 12.80 15.99 -4.02
C ILE A 104 12.35 17.46 -4.00
N LEU A 105 12.35 18.13 -5.16
CA LEU A 105 11.86 19.51 -5.30
C LEU A 105 10.40 19.64 -4.91
N LYS A 106 9.57 18.69 -5.32
CA LYS A 106 8.16 18.68 -4.95
C LYS A 106 7.96 18.50 -3.45
N ALA A 107 8.76 17.64 -2.81
CA ALA A 107 8.77 17.48 -1.36
C ALA A 107 9.19 18.75 -0.63
N ASP A 108 10.21 19.44 -1.11
CA ASP A 108 10.67 20.73 -0.56
C ASP A 108 9.59 21.81 -0.69
N ASN A 109 8.94 21.89 -1.84
CA ASN A 109 7.86 22.85 -2.08
C ASN A 109 6.63 22.61 -1.20
N LEU A 110 6.35 21.35 -0.87
CA LEU A 110 5.23 20.96 -0.01
C LEU A 110 5.59 20.97 1.48
N GLY A 111 6.87 21.10 1.81
CA GLY A 111 7.36 21.07 3.19
C GLY A 111 7.18 19.72 3.89
N ILE A 112 7.16 18.62 3.15
CA ILE A 112 7.04 17.26 3.70
C ILE A 112 8.38 16.73 4.19
N GLU A 113 8.33 15.79 5.10
CA GLU A 113 9.52 15.13 5.65
C GLU A 113 10.22 14.26 4.60
N LYS A 114 11.53 14.33 4.58
CA LYS A 114 12.41 13.47 3.78
C LYS A 114 13.28 12.63 4.71
N LEU A 115 13.35 11.34 4.46
CA LEU A 115 14.15 10.39 5.24
C LEU A 115 15.07 9.59 4.31
N THR A 116 16.26 9.29 4.79
CA THR A 116 17.09 8.23 4.22
C THR A 116 16.58 6.87 4.71
N TYR A 117 17.03 5.77 4.07
CA TYR A 117 16.68 4.43 4.54
C TYR A 117 17.08 4.21 6.01
N SER A 118 18.29 4.60 6.37
CA SER A 118 18.77 4.50 7.76
C SER A 118 17.94 5.37 8.72
N GLY A 119 17.59 6.59 8.31
CA GLY A 119 16.72 7.47 9.07
C GLY A 119 15.32 6.90 9.27
N PHE A 120 14.76 6.28 8.23
CA PHE A 120 13.47 5.60 8.28
C PHE A 120 13.47 4.43 9.28
N ILE A 121 14.46 3.56 9.21
CA ILE A 121 14.61 2.42 10.11
C ILE A 121 14.77 2.88 11.57
N THR A 122 15.61 3.89 11.80
CA THR A 122 15.85 4.44 13.14
C THR A 122 14.62 5.13 13.73
N LYS A 123 13.93 5.95 12.92
CA LYS A 123 12.76 6.72 13.37
C LYS A 123 11.60 5.82 13.79
N PHE A 124 11.34 4.76 13.04
CA PHE A 124 10.23 3.85 13.28
C PHE A 124 10.63 2.54 13.97
N LYS A 125 11.88 2.39 14.34
CA LYS A 125 12.43 1.22 15.06
C LYS A 125 12.15 -0.10 14.33
N LEU A 126 12.42 -0.10 13.06
CA LEU A 126 12.21 -1.29 12.19
C LEU A 126 13.49 -2.18 12.03
#